data_567bf4a91b60131dd5db0a8ea26ead83
#
_entry.id   567bf4a91b60131dd5db0a8ea26ead83
#
_cell.length_a   1.000
_cell.length_b   1.000
_cell.length_c   1.000
_cell.angle_alpha   90.00
_cell.angle_beta   90.00
_cell.angle_gamma   90.00
#
_symmetry.space_group_name_H-M   'P 1'
#
loop_
_entity.id
_entity.type
_entity.pdbx_description
1 polymer ?
#
loop_
_entity_poly.entity_id
_entity_poly.type
_entity_poly.pdbx_seq_one_letter_code
_entity_poly.pdbx_strand_id
1 'polypeptide(L)'
;MGGAAQDDASRIAWLAEEIARHSDLYYNAAAPEISDAAFDALWDELKRLAPGHPQLQRVGAEIEPGSVKVDHRFPMRSLDKGTEDADLVHFVQQTAGGATRILAQPKLDGSALSLEYRCGRLVRAATRGSGDRGEDVTRNARKVANVPERLSVPVDAHVRGEVVMPLAVFEAKYRDVSPNPRNLAAGALRQKHDVGKADAGDLVFHAYDVRFLPPDEQHPDSAAPPEDDDDDALLVWLKDAGIRPADWTVHEADTPAEVAQSLIASTHTWTEARSTYPFEIDGVVYKVTSRQ
;
A
#
# COMPACT_ATOMS: atom_id res chain seq x y z
N MET A 1 10.58 -42.80 10.78
CA MET A 1 9.65 -41.72 10.39
C MET A 1 9.82 -40.40 11.17
N GLY A 2 10.78 -40.30 12.11
CA GLY A 2 10.98 -39.08 12.93
C GLY A 2 11.92 -38.01 12.33
N GLY A 3 12.76 -38.34 11.36
CA GLY A 3 13.77 -37.42 10.84
C GLY A 3 13.21 -36.32 9.90
N ALA A 4 12.32 -36.66 8.99
CA ALA A 4 11.77 -35.71 8.03
C ALA A 4 10.87 -34.63 8.69
N ALA A 5 10.04 -35.02 9.66
CA ALA A 5 9.17 -34.08 10.38
C ALA A 5 9.95 -33.10 11.30
N GLN A 6 11.11 -33.54 11.79
CA GLN A 6 11.99 -32.67 12.60
C GLN A 6 12.79 -31.70 11.74
N ASP A 7 13.11 -32.09 10.51
CA ASP A 7 13.76 -31.26 9.50
C ASP A 7 12.78 -30.16 8.99
N ASP A 8 11.54 -30.52 8.71
CA ASP A 8 10.48 -29.56 8.29
C ASP A 8 10.18 -28.53 9.40
N ALA A 9 10.10 -28.94 10.66
CA ALA A 9 9.86 -28.00 11.77
C ALA A 9 11.01 -26.98 11.91
N SER A 10 12.26 -27.44 11.78
CA SER A 10 13.45 -26.58 11.81
C SER A 10 13.49 -25.64 10.62
N ARG A 11 13.09 -26.12 9.43
CA ARG A 11 13.02 -25.31 8.22
C ARG A 11 11.93 -24.23 8.31
N ILE A 12 10.75 -24.56 8.83
CA ILE A 12 9.65 -23.62 9.07
C ILE A 12 10.09 -22.51 10.04
N ALA A 13 10.75 -22.87 11.15
CA ALA A 13 11.24 -21.89 12.11
C ALA A 13 12.26 -20.93 11.47
N TRP A 14 13.23 -21.47 10.74
CA TRP A 14 14.24 -20.69 10.05
C TRP A 14 13.61 -19.74 8.99
N LEU A 15 12.67 -20.23 8.17
CA LEU A 15 11.97 -19.41 7.20
C LEU A 15 11.22 -18.26 7.87
N ALA A 16 10.53 -18.52 8.97
CA ALA A 16 9.80 -17.49 9.71
C ALA A 16 10.74 -16.41 10.28
N GLU A 17 11.90 -16.79 10.80
CA GLU A 17 12.92 -15.86 11.31
C GLU A 17 13.54 -15.05 10.17
N GLU A 18 13.91 -15.66 9.04
CA GLU A 18 14.47 -14.94 7.88
C GLU A 18 13.47 -13.98 7.25
N ILE A 19 12.20 -14.39 7.10
CA ILE A 19 11.14 -13.49 6.63
C ILE A 19 10.97 -12.31 7.58
N ALA A 20 10.96 -12.53 8.89
CA ALA A 20 10.85 -11.44 9.87
C ALA A 20 12.07 -10.50 9.78
N ARG A 21 13.29 -11.05 9.71
CA ARG A 21 14.54 -10.28 9.60
C ARG A 21 14.60 -9.45 8.32
N HIS A 22 14.30 -10.04 7.17
CA HIS A 22 14.32 -9.32 5.90
C HIS A 22 13.18 -8.30 5.79
N SER A 23 12.02 -8.57 6.41
CA SER A 23 10.96 -7.56 6.53
C SER A 23 11.43 -6.36 7.36
N ASP A 24 12.14 -6.58 8.45
CA ASP A 24 12.68 -5.51 9.29
C ASP A 24 13.73 -4.67 8.54
N LEU A 25 14.68 -5.32 7.87
CA LEU A 25 15.68 -4.67 7.04
C LEU A 25 15.06 -3.84 5.90
N TYR A 26 13.99 -4.36 5.30
CA TYR A 26 13.29 -3.71 4.20
C TYR A 26 12.44 -2.53 4.66
N TYR A 27 11.61 -2.75 5.70
CA TYR A 27 10.64 -1.73 6.14
C TYR A 27 11.22 -0.74 7.14
N ASN A 28 12.13 -1.13 8.02
CA ASN A 28 12.65 -0.29 9.11
C ASN A 28 14.05 0.26 8.82
N ALA A 29 14.96 -0.59 8.40
CA ALA A 29 16.35 -0.17 8.17
C ALA A 29 16.57 0.46 6.80
N ALA A 30 15.63 0.31 5.85
CA ALA A 30 15.79 0.72 4.45
C ALA A 30 17.10 0.17 3.82
N ALA A 31 17.48 -1.06 4.20
CA ALA A 31 18.72 -1.74 3.81
C ALA A 31 18.43 -3.20 3.44
N PRO A 32 17.69 -3.48 2.35
CA PRO A 32 17.41 -4.84 1.93
C PRO A 32 18.70 -5.57 1.57
N GLU A 33 18.86 -6.77 2.10
CA GLU A 33 20.01 -7.66 1.82
C GLU A 33 19.73 -8.66 0.71
N ILE A 34 18.46 -8.90 0.40
CA ILE A 34 18.01 -9.82 -0.66
C ILE A 34 17.09 -9.10 -1.64
N SER A 35 16.97 -9.63 -2.85
CA SER A 35 16.02 -9.14 -3.85
C SER A 35 14.58 -9.50 -3.46
N ASP A 36 13.61 -8.77 -4.01
CA ASP A 36 12.18 -9.06 -3.80
C ASP A 36 11.85 -10.48 -4.25
N ALA A 37 12.41 -10.97 -5.36
CA ALA A 37 12.23 -12.34 -5.82
C ALA A 37 12.77 -13.38 -4.83
N ALA A 38 13.91 -13.10 -4.17
CA ALA A 38 14.44 -13.99 -3.14
C ALA A 38 13.58 -13.97 -1.87
N PHE A 39 13.03 -12.80 -1.50
CA PHE A 39 12.10 -12.69 -0.39
C PHE A 39 10.79 -13.46 -0.68
N ASP A 40 10.23 -13.30 -1.88
CA ASP A 40 9.05 -14.03 -2.32
C ASP A 40 9.26 -15.55 -2.26
N ALA A 41 10.44 -16.04 -2.65
CA ALA A 41 10.75 -17.46 -2.57
C ALA A 41 10.73 -18.01 -1.14
N LEU A 42 11.24 -17.24 -0.14
CA LEU A 42 11.14 -17.60 1.28
C LEU A 42 9.68 -17.64 1.74
N TRP A 43 8.89 -16.65 1.31
CA TRP A 43 7.48 -16.54 1.65
C TRP A 43 6.66 -17.70 1.09
N ASP A 44 6.84 -18.03 -0.19
CA ASP A 44 6.14 -19.12 -0.86
C ASP A 44 6.52 -20.48 -0.28
N GLU A 45 7.79 -20.67 0.09
CA GLU A 45 8.23 -21.90 0.76
C GLU A 45 7.57 -22.05 2.14
N LEU A 46 7.50 -20.98 2.95
CA LEU A 46 6.81 -21.01 4.24
C LEU A 46 5.31 -21.28 4.06
N LYS A 47 4.66 -20.64 3.09
CA LYS A 47 3.25 -20.86 2.76
C LYS A 47 2.97 -22.31 2.35
N ARG A 48 3.86 -22.93 1.58
CA ARG A 48 3.76 -24.33 1.17
C ARG A 48 3.93 -25.30 2.35
N LEU A 49 4.90 -25.05 3.24
CA LEU A 49 5.22 -25.93 4.39
C LEU A 49 4.25 -25.75 5.56
N ALA A 50 3.79 -24.53 5.80
CA ALA A 50 2.94 -24.18 6.93
C ALA A 50 1.94 -23.06 6.54
N PRO A 51 0.87 -23.35 5.79
CA PRO A 51 -0.08 -22.35 5.27
C PRO A 51 -0.75 -21.48 6.34
N GLY A 52 -0.86 -21.99 7.56
CA GLY A 52 -1.43 -21.27 8.71
C GLY A 52 -0.40 -20.60 9.63
N HIS A 53 0.87 -20.49 9.22
CA HIS A 53 1.90 -19.93 10.08
C HIS A 53 1.64 -18.45 10.38
N PRO A 54 1.74 -18.00 11.66
CA PRO A 54 1.46 -16.61 12.04
C PRO A 54 2.28 -15.57 11.27
N GLN A 55 3.52 -15.91 10.86
CA GLN A 55 4.38 -15.02 10.08
C GLN A 55 3.77 -14.64 8.72
N LEU A 56 2.98 -15.53 8.09
CA LEU A 56 2.27 -15.25 6.84
C LEU A 56 1.11 -14.27 6.99
N GLN A 57 0.64 -14.05 8.22
CA GLN A 57 -0.41 -13.08 8.53
C GLN A 57 0.17 -11.72 8.94
N ARG A 58 1.47 -11.65 9.23
CA ARG A 58 2.16 -10.39 9.55
C ARG A 58 2.45 -9.65 8.26
N VAL A 59 2.00 -8.39 8.21
CA VAL A 59 2.24 -7.48 7.08
C VAL A 59 3.22 -6.40 7.53
N GLY A 60 4.33 -6.28 6.82
CA GLY A 60 5.37 -5.30 7.17
C GLY A 60 6.28 -5.75 8.31
N ALA A 61 6.99 -4.80 8.91
CA ALA A 61 7.91 -5.04 10.02
C ALA A 61 7.37 -4.50 11.35
N GLU A 62 7.95 -4.96 12.45
CA GLU A 62 7.68 -4.37 13.77
C GLU A 62 8.14 -2.90 13.81
N ILE A 63 7.41 -2.10 14.57
CA ILE A 63 7.68 -0.67 14.72
C ILE A 63 8.93 -0.49 15.57
N GLU A 64 9.84 0.39 15.13
CA GLU A 64 11.09 0.68 15.85
C GLU A 64 10.84 1.08 17.31
N PRO A 65 11.70 0.61 18.25
CA PRO A 65 11.64 1.06 19.64
C PRO A 65 11.76 2.58 19.77
N GLY A 66 10.87 3.19 20.56
CA GLY A 66 10.86 4.63 20.81
C GLY A 66 10.04 5.46 19.81
N SER A 67 9.43 4.85 18.81
CA SER A 67 8.43 5.51 17.96
C SER A 67 7.05 5.50 18.62
N VAL A 68 6.24 6.53 18.34
CA VAL A 68 4.84 6.58 18.80
C VAL A 68 4.02 5.62 17.97
N LYS A 69 3.44 4.62 18.62
CA LYS A 69 2.62 3.58 17.97
C LYS A 69 1.17 4.04 17.85
N VAL A 70 0.57 3.76 16.70
CA VAL A 70 -0.82 4.08 16.38
C VAL A 70 -1.53 2.83 15.88
N ASP A 71 -2.66 2.49 16.49
CA ASP A 71 -3.52 1.43 16.02
C ASP A 71 -4.33 1.93 14.80
N HIS A 72 -4.35 1.14 13.73
CA HIS A 72 -5.16 1.43 12.56
C HIS A 72 -6.62 1.10 12.82
N ARG A 73 -7.49 2.07 12.66
CA ARG A 73 -8.94 1.84 12.75
C ARG A 73 -9.44 0.92 11.64
N PHE A 74 -8.82 1.01 10.46
CA PHE A 74 -9.04 0.13 9.32
C PHE A 74 -7.72 -0.55 8.97
N PRO A 75 -7.61 -1.87 9.13
CA PRO A 75 -6.36 -2.59 8.88
C PRO A 75 -5.83 -2.39 7.46
N MET A 76 -4.52 -2.22 7.33
CA MET A 76 -3.82 -2.08 6.05
C MET A 76 -3.28 -3.44 5.61
N ARG A 77 -4.16 -4.28 5.07
CA ARG A 77 -3.86 -5.66 4.69
C ARG A 77 -2.95 -5.76 3.46
N SER A 78 -2.31 -6.93 3.30
CA SER A 78 -1.65 -7.31 2.05
C SER A 78 -2.68 -7.63 0.98
N LEU A 79 -2.25 -7.54 -0.27
CA LEU A 79 -3.01 -8.00 -1.43
C LEU A 79 -2.56 -9.41 -1.81
N ASP A 80 -3.48 -10.19 -2.37
CA ASP A 80 -3.12 -11.44 -3.02
C ASP A 80 -2.27 -11.13 -4.27
N LYS A 81 -1.34 -12.02 -4.59
CA LYS A 81 -0.40 -11.86 -5.70
C LYS A 81 -0.68 -12.89 -6.78
N GLY A 82 -0.73 -12.43 -8.01
CA GLY A 82 -0.73 -13.24 -9.22
C GLY A 82 0.47 -12.85 -10.09
N THR A 83 1.04 -13.80 -10.81
CA THR A 83 2.21 -13.60 -11.69
C THR A 83 1.93 -14.03 -13.12
N GLU A 84 0.88 -14.80 -13.35
CA GLU A 84 0.51 -15.35 -14.63
C GLU A 84 -0.86 -14.86 -15.09
N ASP A 85 -1.10 -14.83 -16.39
CA ASP A 85 -2.41 -14.45 -16.95
C ASP A 85 -3.56 -15.32 -16.41
N ALA A 86 -3.28 -16.59 -16.11
CA ALA A 86 -4.24 -17.50 -15.49
C ALA A 86 -4.70 -17.06 -14.11
N ASP A 87 -3.87 -16.34 -13.34
CA ASP A 87 -4.22 -15.81 -12.03
C ASP A 87 -5.27 -14.71 -12.15
N LEU A 88 -5.20 -13.88 -13.20
CA LEU A 88 -6.23 -12.87 -13.50
C LEU A 88 -7.57 -13.50 -13.89
N VAL A 89 -7.53 -14.55 -14.68
CA VAL A 89 -8.74 -15.33 -15.01
C VAL A 89 -9.35 -15.92 -13.73
N HIS A 90 -8.51 -16.54 -12.90
CA HIS A 90 -8.95 -17.09 -11.61
C HIS A 90 -9.50 -15.99 -10.67
N PHE A 91 -8.83 -14.84 -10.58
CA PHE A 91 -9.29 -13.70 -9.79
C PHE A 91 -10.70 -13.27 -10.20
N VAL A 92 -10.93 -13.05 -11.49
CA VAL A 92 -12.25 -12.60 -11.97
C VAL A 92 -13.32 -13.65 -11.70
N GLN A 93 -13.05 -14.92 -11.99
CA GLN A 93 -14.05 -16.00 -11.90
C GLN A 93 -14.35 -16.43 -10.46
N GLN A 94 -13.34 -16.46 -9.59
CA GLN A 94 -13.44 -17.03 -8.25
C GLN A 94 -13.47 -15.96 -7.17
N THR A 95 -12.44 -15.11 -7.12
CA THR A 95 -12.27 -14.11 -6.04
C THR A 95 -13.25 -12.95 -6.20
N ALA A 96 -13.43 -12.47 -7.42
CA ALA A 96 -14.36 -11.40 -7.75
C ALA A 96 -15.80 -11.89 -8.00
N GLY A 97 -16.09 -13.19 -7.79
CA GLY A 97 -17.44 -13.76 -7.94
C GLY A 97 -18.04 -13.63 -9.34
N GLY A 98 -17.19 -13.55 -10.39
CA GLY A 98 -17.64 -13.31 -11.75
C GLY A 98 -17.99 -11.84 -12.04
N ALA A 99 -17.40 -10.90 -11.31
CA ALA A 99 -17.60 -9.48 -11.52
C ALA A 99 -17.24 -9.06 -12.96
N THR A 100 -18.09 -8.20 -13.53
CA THR A 100 -17.92 -7.65 -14.88
C THR A 100 -17.39 -6.22 -14.89
N ARG A 101 -17.11 -5.66 -13.70
CA ARG A 101 -16.56 -4.31 -13.53
C ARG A 101 -15.46 -4.32 -12.49
N ILE A 102 -14.23 -4.03 -12.92
CA ILE A 102 -13.01 -4.10 -12.10
C ILE A 102 -12.19 -2.82 -12.30
N LEU A 103 -11.74 -2.25 -11.20
CA LEU A 103 -10.85 -1.10 -11.17
C LEU A 103 -9.39 -1.58 -11.17
N ALA A 104 -8.55 -0.96 -12.01
CA ALA A 104 -7.12 -1.16 -12.08
C ALA A 104 -6.38 0.10 -11.65
N GLN A 105 -5.33 -0.05 -10.84
CA GLN A 105 -4.43 1.02 -10.41
C GLN A 105 -2.97 0.55 -10.50
N PRO A 106 -2.01 1.42 -10.87
CA PRO A 106 -0.60 1.08 -10.75
C PRO A 106 -0.27 0.78 -9.28
N LYS A 107 0.43 -0.32 -9.03
CA LYS A 107 1.00 -0.63 -7.71
C LYS A 107 2.25 0.23 -7.52
N LEU A 108 2.05 1.41 -6.98
CA LEU A 108 3.14 2.33 -6.67
C LEU A 108 4.11 1.70 -5.66
N ASP A 109 5.40 1.84 -5.90
CA ASP A 109 6.46 1.32 -5.03
C ASP A 109 7.03 2.44 -4.16
N GLY A 110 6.49 2.57 -2.96
CA GLY A 110 6.82 3.61 -2.02
C GLY A 110 6.68 3.18 -0.57
N SER A 111 6.09 4.04 0.25
CA SER A 111 5.75 3.78 1.64
C SER A 111 4.27 4.02 1.87
N ALA A 112 3.56 2.98 2.29
CA ALA A 112 2.14 3.07 2.56
C ALA A 112 1.87 4.00 3.75
N LEU A 113 0.92 4.90 3.56
CA LEU A 113 0.53 5.94 4.52
C LEU A 113 -0.99 5.98 4.68
N SER A 114 -1.45 6.02 5.92
CA SER A 114 -2.82 6.36 6.25
C SER A 114 -2.90 7.80 6.77
N LEU A 115 -3.90 8.55 6.30
CA LEU A 115 -4.21 9.92 6.74
C LEU A 115 -5.58 9.91 7.40
N GLU A 116 -5.65 10.36 8.65
CA GLU A 116 -6.92 10.52 9.38
C GLU A 116 -7.33 11.98 9.36
N TYR A 117 -8.52 12.24 8.83
CA TYR A 117 -9.16 13.55 8.85
C TYR A 117 -10.36 13.55 9.79
N ARG A 118 -10.52 14.65 10.56
CA ARG A 118 -11.67 14.92 11.40
C ARG A 118 -12.24 16.30 11.05
N CYS A 119 -13.53 16.36 10.74
CA CYS A 119 -14.16 17.56 10.17
C CYS A 119 -13.31 18.17 9.04
N GLY A 120 -12.77 17.34 8.19
CA GLY A 120 -11.89 17.70 7.08
C GLY A 120 -10.47 18.15 7.48
N ARG A 121 -10.07 18.15 8.75
CA ARG A 121 -8.72 18.52 9.21
C ARG A 121 -7.84 17.29 9.40
N LEU A 122 -6.61 17.33 8.91
CA LEU A 122 -5.62 16.27 9.14
C LEU A 122 -5.24 16.26 10.63
N VAL A 123 -5.63 15.19 11.32
CA VAL A 123 -5.33 14.99 12.74
C VAL A 123 -4.18 14.01 12.96
N ARG A 124 -4.02 13.04 12.07
CA ARG A 124 -3.00 12.00 12.19
C ARG A 124 -2.59 11.42 10.85
N ALA A 125 -1.31 11.04 10.76
CA ALA A 125 -0.78 10.24 9.68
C ALA A 125 0.06 9.10 10.25
N ALA A 126 -0.10 7.87 9.73
CA ALA A 126 0.61 6.71 10.22
C ALA A 126 1.11 5.82 9.08
N THR A 127 2.30 5.23 9.25
CA THR A 127 2.82 4.19 8.35
C THR A 127 2.00 2.92 8.48
N ARG A 128 2.08 2.01 7.49
CA ARG A 128 1.38 0.72 7.55
C ARG A 128 1.81 -0.13 8.76
N GLY A 129 3.10 -0.17 9.08
CA GLY A 129 3.63 -1.05 10.12
C GLY A 129 3.25 -2.52 9.92
N SER A 130 2.70 -3.15 10.95
CA SER A 130 2.21 -4.53 10.91
C SER A 130 0.86 -4.72 10.18
N GLY A 131 0.26 -3.64 9.68
CA GLY A 131 -1.09 -3.65 9.11
C GLY A 131 -2.19 -3.31 10.11
N ASP A 132 -2.08 -3.73 11.36
CA ASP A 132 -3.01 -3.37 12.45
C ASP A 132 -2.48 -2.17 13.25
N ARG A 133 -1.16 -1.97 13.27
CA ARG A 133 -0.49 -0.91 14.02
C ARG A 133 0.65 -0.32 13.21
N GLY A 134 0.69 1.02 13.12
CA GLY A 134 1.71 1.80 12.44
C GLY A 134 2.48 2.72 13.37
N GLU A 135 3.38 3.51 12.79
CA GLU A 135 4.14 4.55 13.46
C GLU A 135 3.53 5.91 13.11
N ASP A 136 3.34 6.78 14.11
CA ASP A 136 2.89 8.15 13.89
C ASP A 136 3.97 8.95 13.16
N VAL A 137 3.65 9.39 11.96
CA VAL A 137 4.51 10.20 11.09
C VAL A 137 3.86 11.52 10.70
N THR A 138 2.87 11.97 11.46
CA THR A 138 2.06 13.16 11.18
C THR A 138 2.91 14.38 10.88
N ARG A 139 4.00 14.58 11.64
CA ARG A 139 4.92 15.72 11.47
C ARG A 139 5.53 15.75 10.08
N ASN A 140 6.01 14.61 9.59
CA ASN A 140 6.67 14.54 8.27
C ASN A 140 5.65 14.44 7.13
N ALA A 141 4.49 13.77 7.35
CA ALA A 141 3.41 13.75 6.38
C ALA A 141 2.89 15.15 6.02
N ARG A 142 2.87 16.08 6.99
CA ARG A 142 2.53 17.51 6.73
C ARG A 142 3.53 18.27 5.86
N LYS A 143 4.75 17.75 5.71
CA LYS A 143 5.76 18.32 4.80
C LYS A 143 5.57 17.87 3.36
N VAL A 144 4.87 16.75 3.13
CA VAL A 144 4.56 16.26 1.79
C VAL A 144 3.61 17.26 1.11
N ALA A 145 4.09 17.90 0.04
CA ALA A 145 3.45 19.11 -0.50
C ALA A 145 1.99 18.92 -0.94
N ASN A 146 1.62 17.71 -1.35
CA ASN A 146 0.26 17.39 -1.80
C ASN A 146 -0.58 16.63 -0.76
N VAL A 147 -0.16 16.59 0.49
CA VAL A 147 -1.00 16.15 1.62
C VAL A 147 -1.70 17.39 2.18
N PRO A 148 -3.02 17.57 1.97
CA PRO A 148 -3.71 18.76 2.41
C PRO A 148 -3.89 18.72 3.94
N GLU A 149 -3.61 19.82 4.60
CA GLU A 149 -3.94 20.03 6.02
C GLU A 149 -5.46 20.05 6.25
N ARG A 150 -6.22 20.37 5.18
CA ARG A 150 -7.67 20.47 5.21
C ARG A 150 -8.28 20.03 3.88
N LEU A 151 -9.26 19.14 3.97
CA LEU A 151 -10.11 18.78 2.83
C LEU A 151 -11.07 19.91 2.47
N SER A 152 -11.52 19.94 1.22
CA SER A 152 -12.57 20.88 0.78
C SER A 152 -13.93 20.62 1.44
N VAL A 153 -14.13 19.40 1.96
CA VAL A 153 -15.37 18.94 2.61
C VAL A 153 -15.05 18.57 4.07
N PRO A 154 -15.87 19.03 5.05
CA PRO A 154 -15.64 18.77 6.47
C PRO A 154 -16.12 17.37 6.89
N VAL A 155 -15.55 16.32 6.33
CA VAL A 155 -15.88 14.92 6.65
C VAL A 155 -14.88 14.29 7.61
N ASP A 156 -15.30 13.25 8.29
CA ASP A 156 -14.43 12.35 9.03
C ASP A 156 -14.03 11.18 8.12
N ALA A 157 -12.77 11.10 7.75
CA ALA A 157 -12.29 10.15 6.77
C ALA A 157 -10.91 9.57 7.11
N HIS A 158 -10.71 8.32 6.75
CA HIS A 158 -9.43 7.63 6.68
C HIS A 158 -9.04 7.45 5.22
N VAL A 159 -8.00 8.15 4.76
CA VAL A 159 -7.47 8.02 3.41
C VAL A 159 -6.22 7.17 3.44
N ARG A 160 -6.16 6.14 2.61
CA ARG A 160 -5.00 5.27 2.46
C ARG A 160 -4.37 5.49 1.10
N GLY A 161 -3.04 5.51 1.08
CA GLY A 161 -2.30 5.77 -0.14
C GLY A 161 -0.85 5.35 -0.03
N GLU A 162 -0.11 5.65 -1.08
CA GLU A 162 1.33 5.43 -1.16
C GLU A 162 2.04 6.77 -1.25
N VAL A 163 3.10 6.95 -0.46
CA VAL A 163 4.03 8.07 -0.60
C VAL A 163 5.21 7.60 -1.40
N VAL A 164 5.49 8.29 -2.49
CA VAL A 164 6.54 7.94 -3.44
C VAL A 164 7.51 9.09 -3.66
N MET A 165 8.74 8.77 -4.02
CA MET A 165 9.74 9.72 -4.51
C MET A 165 9.65 9.77 -6.04
N PRO A 166 9.39 10.93 -6.66
CA PRO A 166 9.44 11.06 -8.11
C PRO A 166 10.82 10.66 -8.66
N LEU A 167 10.86 9.85 -9.73
CA LEU A 167 12.11 9.37 -10.31
C LEU A 167 13.03 10.52 -10.75
N ALA A 168 12.48 11.59 -11.31
CA ALA A 168 13.27 12.76 -11.69
C ALA A 168 13.93 13.46 -10.49
N VAL A 169 13.25 13.49 -9.34
CA VAL A 169 13.81 14.06 -8.10
C VAL A 169 14.86 13.13 -7.52
N PHE A 170 14.60 11.82 -7.52
CA PHE A 170 15.56 10.82 -7.09
C PHE A 170 16.88 10.91 -7.88
N GLU A 171 16.81 10.90 -9.20
CA GLU A 171 17.97 11.00 -10.08
C GLU A 171 18.75 12.30 -9.87
N ALA A 172 18.06 13.42 -9.67
CA ALA A 172 18.70 14.72 -9.52
C ALA A 172 19.33 14.95 -8.14
N LYS A 173 18.75 14.38 -7.06
CA LYS A 173 19.16 14.73 -5.69
C LYS A 173 19.71 13.56 -4.88
N TYR A 174 19.27 12.32 -5.14
CA TYR A 174 19.39 11.22 -4.18
C TYR A 174 20.02 9.94 -4.72
N ARG A 175 20.40 9.90 -5.99
CA ARG A 175 20.99 8.71 -6.62
C ARG A 175 22.20 8.16 -5.87
N ASP A 176 23.04 9.05 -5.35
CA ASP A 176 24.25 8.69 -4.59
C ASP A 176 23.97 8.49 -3.09
N VAL A 177 22.74 8.75 -2.64
CA VAL A 177 22.34 8.68 -1.22
C VAL A 177 21.68 7.36 -0.88
N SER A 178 20.94 6.77 -1.82
CA SER A 178 20.16 5.55 -1.60
C SER A 178 20.12 4.68 -2.85
N PRO A 179 20.04 3.35 -2.69
CA PRO A 179 19.95 2.43 -3.82
C PRO A 179 18.63 2.53 -4.60
N ASN A 180 17.54 2.99 -3.96
CA ASN A 180 16.24 3.13 -4.62
C ASN A 180 15.36 4.22 -3.98
N PRO A 181 14.36 4.76 -4.73
CA PRO A 181 13.44 5.80 -4.27
C PRO A 181 12.56 5.38 -3.09
N ARG A 182 12.13 4.12 -3.04
CA ARG A 182 11.27 3.59 -2.00
C ARG A 182 11.89 3.70 -0.60
N ASN A 183 13.17 3.31 -0.46
CA ASN A 183 13.88 3.39 0.81
C ASN A 183 13.98 4.83 1.31
N LEU A 184 14.15 5.79 0.39
CA LEU A 184 14.15 7.21 0.73
C LEU A 184 12.78 7.69 1.20
N ALA A 185 11.70 7.29 0.52
CA ALA A 185 10.34 7.66 0.90
C ALA A 185 10.02 7.17 2.32
N ALA A 186 10.31 5.90 2.61
CA ALA A 186 10.11 5.33 3.93
C ALA A 186 10.98 6.00 5.01
N GLY A 187 12.25 6.29 4.69
CA GLY A 187 13.18 6.97 5.60
C GLY A 187 12.79 8.42 5.88
N ALA A 188 12.40 9.18 4.85
CA ALA A 188 11.98 10.57 5.01
C ALA A 188 10.70 10.73 5.85
N LEU A 189 9.74 9.80 5.71
CA LEU A 189 8.55 9.79 6.55
C LEU A 189 8.85 9.52 8.02
N ARG A 190 9.80 8.61 8.32
CA ARG A 190 10.11 8.19 9.69
C ARG A 190 11.19 8.99 10.37
N GLN A 191 11.84 9.94 9.68
CA GLN A 191 12.94 10.71 10.28
C GLN A 191 12.48 11.50 11.51
N LYS A 192 13.25 11.39 12.60
CA LYS A 192 12.96 12.03 13.89
C LYS A 192 13.46 13.48 13.96
N HIS A 193 14.40 13.83 13.14
CA HIS A 193 15.02 15.17 13.08
C HIS A 193 14.78 15.83 11.72
N ASP A 194 14.93 17.15 11.64
CA ASP A 194 14.74 17.89 10.39
C ASP A 194 15.82 17.63 9.35
N VAL A 195 16.95 17.08 9.77
CA VAL A 195 18.04 16.69 8.88
C VAL A 195 18.07 15.17 8.74
N GLY A 196 17.74 14.66 7.57
CA GLY A 196 17.74 13.25 7.23
C GLY A 196 18.37 12.99 5.86
N LYS A 197 18.29 11.76 5.38
CA LYS A 197 18.82 11.38 4.06
C LYS A 197 18.00 11.99 2.91
N ALA A 198 16.72 12.27 3.13
CA ALA A 198 15.83 12.89 2.15
C ALA A 198 14.85 13.85 2.83
N ASP A 199 14.37 14.84 2.07
CA ASP A 199 13.34 15.78 2.50
C ASP A 199 11.94 15.18 2.21
N ALA A 200 11.06 15.18 3.20
CA ALA A 200 9.67 14.76 3.00
C ALA A 200 8.91 15.68 2.03
N GLY A 201 9.35 16.92 1.84
CA GLY A 201 8.82 17.85 0.84
C GLY A 201 9.06 17.42 -0.63
N ASP A 202 10.03 16.55 -0.87
CA ASP A 202 10.31 15.99 -2.19
C ASP A 202 9.42 14.77 -2.53
N LEU A 203 8.60 14.30 -1.58
CA LEU A 203 7.70 13.17 -1.73
C LEU A 203 6.33 13.59 -2.29
N VAL A 204 5.64 12.64 -2.89
CA VAL A 204 4.28 12.82 -3.40
C VAL A 204 3.39 11.70 -2.85
N PHE A 205 2.22 12.06 -2.33
CA PHE A 205 1.21 11.13 -1.86
C PHE A 205 0.20 10.84 -2.97
N HIS A 206 -0.15 9.56 -3.14
CA HIS A 206 -1.20 9.09 -4.06
C HIS A 206 -2.19 8.22 -3.29
N ALA A 207 -3.43 8.68 -3.18
CA ALA A 207 -4.48 7.92 -2.50
C ALA A 207 -4.97 6.77 -3.39
N TYR A 208 -5.19 5.59 -2.79
CA TYR A 208 -5.78 4.45 -3.47
C TYR A 208 -7.08 3.97 -2.82
N ASP A 209 -7.44 4.51 -1.66
CA ASP A 209 -8.66 4.14 -0.94
C ASP A 209 -9.06 5.20 0.09
N VAL A 210 -10.35 5.30 0.38
CA VAL A 210 -10.91 6.10 1.46
C VAL A 210 -12.00 5.34 2.20
N ARG A 211 -12.03 5.50 3.52
CA ARG A 211 -13.09 5.00 4.41
C ARG A 211 -13.62 6.17 5.23
N PHE A 212 -14.92 6.30 5.27
CA PHE A 212 -15.58 7.33 6.07
C PHE A 212 -15.86 6.82 7.46
N LEU A 213 -15.84 7.74 8.41
CA LEU A 213 -16.24 7.49 9.78
C LEU A 213 -17.64 8.06 9.98
N PRO A 214 -18.52 7.36 10.68
CA PRO A 214 -19.81 7.94 11.02
C PRO A 214 -19.57 9.17 11.89
N PRO A 215 -20.40 10.22 11.73
CA PRO A 215 -20.43 11.34 12.67
C PRO A 215 -20.57 10.82 14.10
N ASP A 216 -19.82 11.37 15.03
CA ASP A 216 -19.88 11.03 16.44
C ASP A 216 -20.19 12.28 17.28
N GLU A 217 -20.43 12.09 18.59
CA GLU A 217 -20.74 13.20 19.51
C GLU A 217 -19.58 14.21 19.63
N GLN A 218 -18.35 13.80 19.31
CA GLN A 218 -17.16 14.64 19.36
C GLN A 218 -17.01 15.49 18.10
N HIS A 219 -17.60 15.06 16.98
CA HIS A 219 -17.52 15.70 15.68
C HIS A 219 -18.91 15.86 15.02
N PRO A 220 -19.83 16.60 15.69
CA PRO A 220 -21.21 16.75 15.21
C PRO A 220 -21.29 17.55 13.89
N ASP A 221 -20.27 18.35 13.57
CA ASP A 221 -20.19 19.15 12.35
C ASP A 221 -19.60 18.40 11.15
N SER A 222 -19.32 17.10 11.31
CA SER A 222 -18.83 16.28 10.21
C SER A 222 -19.94 16.08 9.18
N ALA A 223 -19.63 16.37 7.91
CA ALA A 223 -20.55 16.11 6.80
C ALA A 223 -20.78 14.61 6.60
N ALA A 224 -21.92 14.27 6.03
CA ALA A 224 -22.22 12.90 5.62
C ALA A 224 -21.23 12.44 4.52
N PRO A 225 -20.87 11.15 4.49
CA PRO A 225 -20.12 10.58 3.39
C PRO A 225 -20.88 10.67 2.05
N PRO A 226 -20.21 10.55 0.90
CA PRO A 226 -20.89 10.47 -0.39
C PRO A 226 -21.85 9.26 -0.42
N GLU A 227 -22.95 9.38 -1.17
CA GLU A 227 -23.93 8.32 -1.33
C GLU A 227 -23.40 7.16 -2.21
N ASP A 228 -22.61 7.51 -3.24
CA ASP A 228 -21.95 6.53 -4.10
C ASP A 228 -20.62 6.11 -3.45
N ASP A 229 -20.52 4.82 -3.13
CA ASP A 229 -19.38 4.21 -2.46
C ASP A 229 -18.58 3.25 -3.35
N ASP A 230 -18.86 3.20 -4.65
CA ASP A 230 -18.04 2.50 -5.61
C ASP A 230 -16.61 3.07 -5.64
N ASP A 231 -15.61 2.20 -5.77
CA ASP A 231 -14.21 2.60 -5.62
C ASP A 231 -13.79 3.71 -6.60
N ASP A 232 -14.26 3.73 -7.83
CA ASP A 232 -13.95 4.78 -8.79
C ASP A 232 -14.66 6.11 -8.48
N ALA A 233 -15.91 6.08 -8.00
CA ALA A 233 -16.59 7.26 -7.52
C ALA A 233 -15.85 7.88 -6.32
N LEU A 234 -15.33 7.04 -5.43
CA LEU A 234 -14.53 7.50 -4.28
C LEU A 234 -13.17 8.07 -4.68
N LEU A 235 -12.55 7.59 -5.77
CA LEU A 235 -11.33 8.21 -6.30
C LEU A 235 -11.61 9.59 -6.91
N VAL A 236 -12.75 9.78 -7.58
CA VAL A 236 -13.22 11.08 -8.05
C VAL A 236 -13.48 12.00 -6.86
N TRP A 237 -14.20 11.51 -5.84
CA TRP A 237 -14.44 12.27 -4.61
C TRP A 237 -13.14 12.71 -3.93
N LEU A 238 -12.13 11.84 -3.83
CA LEU A 238 -10.81 12.20 -3.27
C LEU A 238 -10.19 13.39 -4.02
N LYS A 239 -10.24 13.36 -5.35
CA LYS A 239 -9.73 14.44 -6.18
C LYS A 239 -10.46 15.76 -5.90
N ASP A 240 -11.79 15.72 -5.78
CA ASP A 240 -12.61 16.90 -5.50
C ASP A 240 -12.42 17.40 -4.06
N ALA A 241 -12.11 16.47 -3.13
CA ALA A 241 -11.74 16.80 -1.75
C ALA A 241 -10.33 17.41 -1.60
N GLY A 242 -9.54 17.46 -2.69
CA GLY A 242 -8.20 18.04 -2.71
C GLY A 242 -7.07 17.03 -2.49
N ILE A 243 -7.36 15.73 -2.54
CA ILE A 243 -6.36 14.67 -2.43
C ILE A 243 -6.11 14.06 -3.81
N ARG A 244 -4.85 13.94 -4.20
CA ARG A 244 -4.45 13.29 -5.44
C ARG A 244 -4.65 11.78 -5.36
N PRO A 245 -5.56 11.17 -6.15
CA PRO A 245 -5.63 9.72 -6.23
C PRO A 245 -4.47 9.16 -7.07
N ALA A 246 -4.16 7.87 -6.89
CA ALA A 246 -3.38 7.12 -7.86
C ALA A 246 -4.14 7.06 -9.19
N ASP A 247 -3.42 6.98 -10.30
CA ASP A 247 -4.06 6.79 -11.60
C ASP A 247 -4.91 5.52 -11.58
N TRP A 248 -6.03 5.53 -12.32
CA TRP A 248 -6.90 4.36 -12.38
C TRP A 248 -7.59 4.22 -13.73
N THR A 249 -7.98 3.01 -14.04
CA THR A 249 -8.88 2.68 -15.16
C THR A 249 -9.95 1.70 -14.66
N VAL A 250 -11.14 1.79 -15.25
CA VAL A 250 -12.22 0.83 -15.01
C VAL A 250 -12.31 -0.08 -16.22
N HIS A 251 -12.28 -1.38 -15.98
CA HIS A 251 -12.48 -2.43 -16.96
C HIS A 251 -13.88 -2.98 -16.78
N GLU A 252 -14.72 -2.81 -17.79
CA GLU A 252 -16.12 -3.24 -17.79
C GLU A 252 -16.44 -3.94 -19.10
N ALA A 253 -17.13 -5.08 -19.04
CA ALA A 253 -17.56 -5.84 -20.21
C ALA A 253 -18.83 -6.67 -19.88
N ASP A 254 -19.43 -7.26 -20.89
CA ASP A 254 -20.66 -8.05 -20.72
C ASP A 254 -20.43 -9.39 -19.99
N THR A 255 -19.22 -9.92 -20.07
CA THR A 255 -18.87 -11.22 -19.47
C THR A 255 -17.59 -11.16 -18.63
N PRO A 256 -17.49 -12.01 -17.57
CA PRO A 256 -16.27 -12.14 -16.79
C PRO A 256 -15.03 -12.52 -17.62
N ALA A 257 -15.22 -13.29 -18.71
CA ALA A 257 -14.11 -13.68 -19.57
C ALA A 257 -13.52 -12.49 -20.35
N GLU A 258 -14.37 -11.60 -20.85
CA GLU A 258 -13.94 -10.37 -21.54
C GLU A 258 -13.26 -9.40 -20.57
N VAL A 259 -13.76 -9.28 -19.33
CA VAL A 259 -13.08 -8.50 -18.29
C VAL A 259 -11.70 -9.08 -18.03
N ALA A 260 -11.56 -10.39 -17.82
CA ALA A 260 -10.26 -11.02 -17.60
C ALA A 260 -9.26 -10.74 -18.73
N GLN A 261 -9.70 -10.81 -19.99
CA GLN A 261 -8.86 -10.47 -21.15
C GLN A 261 -8.45 -8.98 -21.14
N SER A 262 -9.35 -8.09 -20.76
CA SER A 262 -9.06 -6.66 -20.62
C SER A 262 -8.03 -6.40 -19.51
N LEU A 263 -8.09 -7.11 -18.38
CA LEU A 263 -7.09 -7.00 -17.30
C LEU A 263 -5.72 -7.49 -17.75
N ILE A 264 -5.65 -8.61 -18.49
CA ILE A 264 -4.40 -9.13 -19.07
C ILE A 264 -3.77 -8.08 -20.00
N ALA A 265 -4.54 -7.53 -20.91
CA ALA A 265 -4.07 -6.46 -21.81
C ALA A 265 -3.60 -5.21 -21.04
N SER A 266 -4.31 -4.83 -19.98
CA SER A 266 -3.93 -3.73 -19.08
C SER A 266 -2.60 -4.01 -18.38
N THR A 267 -2.37 -5.23 -17.89
CA THR A 267 -1.10 -5.62 -17.25
C THR A 267 0.07 -5.47 -18.21
N HIS A 268 -0.09 -5.89 -19.46
CA HIS A 268 0.95 -5.75 -20.49
C HIS A 268 1.23 -4.26 -20.77
N THR A 269 0.18 -3.45 -20.93
CA THR A 269 0.31 -1.99 -21.14
C THR A 269 1.08 -1.32 -19.98
N TRP A 270 0.76 -1.65 -18.73
CA TRP A 270 1.48 -1.12 -17.56
C TRP A 270 2.93 -1.61 -17.49
N THR A 271 3.19 -2.85 -17.89
CA THR A 271 4.54 -3.41 -17.95
C THR A 271 5.41 -2.63 -18.95
N GLU A 272 4.87 -2.30 -20.12
CA GLU A 272 5.55 -1.48 -21.12
C GLU A 272 5.75 -0.03 -20.64
N ALA A 273 4.73 0.55 -20.01
CA ALA A 273 4.76 1.93 -19.51
C ALA A 273 5.69 2.13 -18.30
N ARG A 274 6.09 1.05 -17.61
CA ARG A 274 6.88 1.09 -16.38
C ARG A 274 8.14 1.95 -16.50
N SER A 275 8.86 1.86 -17.63
CA SER A 275 10.11 2.59 -17.86
C SER A 275 9.94 4.10 -18.08
N THR A 276 8.74 4.55 -18.40
CA THR A 276 8.40 5.95 -18.69
C THR A 276 7.50 6.59 -17.64
N TYR A 277 7.01 5.80 -16.71
CA TYR A 277 6.14 6.29 -15.64
C TYR A 277 6.96 7.12 -14.64
N PRO A 278 6.44 8.25 -14.13
CA PRO A 278 7.22 9.17 -13.29
C PRO A 278 7.56 8.64 -11.88
N PHE A 279 7.03 7.49 -11.51
CA PHE A 279 7.24 6.83 -10.21
C PHE A 279 7.58 5.34 -10.42
N GLU A 280 8.27 4.74 -9.48
CA GLU A 280 8.43 3.28 -9.50
C GLU A 280 7.09 2.58 -9.27
N ILE A 281 6.83 1.54 -10.05
CA ILE A 281 5.67 0.66 -9.93
C ILE A 281 6.13 -0.80 -9.88
N ASP A 282 5.45 -1.60 -9.03
CA ASP A 282 5.76 -3.01 -8.78
C ASP A 282 4.70 -3.95 -9.38
N GLY A 283 3.78 -3.42 -10.17
CA GLY A 283 2.71 -4.16 -10.81
C GLY A 283 1.42 -3.36 -10.95
N VAL A 284 0.31 -4.07 -11.03
CA VAL A 284 -1.04 -3.47 -11.10
C VAL A 284 -1.91 -4.08 -10.00
N VAL A 285 -2.70 -3.24 -9.34
CA VAL A 285 -3.69 -3.66 -8.35
C VAL A 285 -5.06 -3.67 -9.01
N TYR A 286 -5.74 -4.81 -8.92
CA TYR A 286 -7.10 -4.99 -9.40
C TYR A 286 -8.08 -5.11 -8.22
N LYS A 287 -9.20 -4.41 -8.29
CA LYS A 287 -10.24 -4.39 -7.26
C LYS A 287 -11.61 -4.51 -7.89
N VAL A 288 -12.51 -5.25 -7.24
CA VAL A 288 -13.94 -5.16 -7.57
C VAL A 288 -14.42 -3.76 -7.17
N THR A 289 -15.12 -3.05 -8.05
CA THR A 289 -15.52 -1.67 -7.80
C THR A 289 -16.60 -1.54 -6.72
N SER A 290 -17.53 -2.51 -6.63
CA SER A 290 -18.60 -2.51 -5.63
C SER A 290 -18.10 -2.96 -4.26
N ARG A 291 -18.48 -2.24 -3.22
CA ARG A 291 -18.16 -2.51 -1.80
C ARG A 291 -19.28 -3.21 -1.05
N GLN A 292 -20.17 -3.93 -1.76
CA GLN A 292 -21.29 -4.64 -1.16
C GLN A 292 -20.90 -5.63 -0.07
#